data_781c898d0f01f484b01d12885c9eb5ce
#
_entry.id   781c898d0f01f484b01d12885c9eb5ce
#
_cell.length_a   1.000
_cell.length_b   1.000
_cell.length_c   1.000
_cell.angle_alpha   90.00
_cell.angle_beta   90.00
_cell.angle_gamma   90.00
#
_symmetry.space_group_name_H-M   'P 1'
#
loop_
_entity.id
_entity.type
_entity.pdbx_description
1 polymer ?
#
loop_
_entity_poly.entity_id
_entity_poly.type
_entity_poly.pdbx_seq_one_letter_code
_entity_poly.pdbx_strand_id
1 'polypeptide(L)'
;MTKLIKTISACALTVASGVYFSSCGKGICHVLVTAKNEGVIYAGAMGDSKNGCAVGEDGRVRYTVDGGKTWNKGENRSSSLFSLSPIDEKICYASGEDKSFVKTTDGGKTWNSLKNHPAKRAKGVTFKNEEIGCIWTTGNVYEYDGTSDDWHAIKNPKGCGLVESVFSVEPGKAYLCGSNGMIYYTNDYGNNWEERKKVFDRKEDAVKPLIGQWIKTSEFDFDGTALRFAYLAEKDYVYTLFILKSVDRGRTFALESETKLPNIAKAIAFNGKNGISVYNTDGSLDFYIMK
;
A
#
# COMPACT_ATOMS: atom_id res chain seq x y z
N MET A 1 -0.83 -47.84 -0.50
CA MET A 1 -1.95 -46.87 -0.71
C MET A 1 -1.37 -45.54 -1.11
N THR A 2 -1.31 -45.31 -2.39
CA THR A 2 -0.63 -44.15 -3.03
C THR A 2 -1.60 -42.97 -3.08
N LYS A 3 -1.34 -41.89 -2.35
CA LYS A 3 -2.14 -40.67 -2.47
C LYS A 3 -1.74 -39.90 -3.71
N LEU A 4 -2.68 -39.83 -4.62
CA LEU A 4 -2.63 -39.10 -5.88
C LEU A 4 -2.46 -37.59 -5.59
N ILE A 5 -1.31 -37.05 -5.91
CA ILE A 5 -1.09 -35.60 -5.98
C ILE A 5 -1.70 -35.14 -7.32
N LYS A 6 -2.84 -34.48 -7.26
CA LYS A 6 -3.38 -33.79 -8.43
C LYS A 6 -2.52 -32.56 -8.73
N THR A 7 -1.63 -32.71 -9.67
CA THR A 7 -0.92 -31.60 -10.31
C THR A 7 -1.93 -30.81 -11.12
N ILE A 8 -2.23 -29.59 -10.70
CA ILE A 8 -3.02 -28.67 -11.54
C ILE A 8 -2.05 -28.12 -12.59
N SER A 9 -2.31 -28.52 -13.82
CA SER A 9 -1.56 -28.16 -15.00
C SER A 9 -1.54 -26.64 -15.19
N ALA A 10 -0.33 -26.10 -15.42
CA ALA A 10 -0.13 -24.73 -15.85
C ALA A 10 -0.80 -24.51 -17.20
N CYS A 11 -1.83 -23.67 -17.25
CA CYS A 11 -2.37 -23.21 -18.52
C CYS A 11 -1.48 -22.07 -19.03
N ALA A 12 -0.61 -22.39 -19.97
CA ALA A 12 0.10 -21.39 -20.75
C ALA A 12 -0.88 -20.81 -21.78
N LEU A 13 -1.34 -19.59 -21.57
CA LEU A 13 -1.99 -18.80 -22.60
C LEU A 13 -1.00 -17.75 -23.11
N THR A 14 -0.58 -17.91 -24.35
CA THR A 14 0.18 -16.91 -25.10
C THR A 14 -0.77 -15.79 -25.51
N VAL A 15 -0.64 -14.63 -24.90
CA VAL A 15 -1.31 -13.39 -25.35
C VAL A 15 -0.24 -12.35 -25.66
N ALA A 16 -0.43 -11.62 -26.74
CA ALA A 16 0.50 -10.65 -27.32
C ALA A 16 0.62 -9.33 -26.54
N SER A 17 0.43 -9.36 -25.22
CA SER A 17 0.82 -8.35 -24.22
C SER A 17 1.06 -9.15 -22.93
N GLY A 18 2.35 -9.30 -22.57
CA GLY A 18 2.82 -10.33 -21.66
C GLY A 18 2.29 -10.21 -20.24
N VAL A 19 1.25 -10.98 -19.94
CA VAL A 19 0.86 -11.30 -18.57
C VAL A 19 1.24 -12.78 -18.36
N TYR A 20 2.15 -13.05 -17.45
CA TYR A 20 2.54 -14.42 -17.10
C TYR A 20 1.99 -14.76 -15.71
N PHE A 21 1.26 -15.88 -15.63
CA PHE A 21 0.89 -16.47 -14.36
C PHE A 21 1.93 -17.51 -13.95
N SER A 22 2.53 -17.37 -12.78
CA SER A 22 3.23 -18.47 -12.13
C SER A 22 2.52 -18.82 -10.82
N SER A 23 1.87 -19.97 -10.81
CA SER A 23 1.32 -20.74 -9.70
C SER A 23 0.64 -20.00 -8.53
N CYS A 24 -0.68 -20.16 -8.42
CA CYS A 24 -1.42 -20.00 -7.18
C CYS A 24 -1.13 -21.17 -6.23
N GLY A 25 -0.20 -21.01 -5.29
CA GLY A 25 0.05 -21.96 -4.20
C GLY A 25 -0.07 -21.26 -2.85
N LYS A 26 -0.96 -21.76 -1.98
CA LYS A 26 -1.12 -21.32 -0.59
C LYS A 26 -1.29 -19.80 -0.38
N GLY A 27 -2.23 -19.17 -1.10
CA GLY A 27 -2.63 -17.79 -0.82
C GLY A 27 -1.79 -16.71 -1.51
N ILE A 28 -0.94 -17.07 -2.46
CA ILE A 28 -0.15 -16.10 -3.25
C ILE A 28 -0.56 -16.24 -4.72
N CYS A 29 -0.99 -15.15 -5.33
CA CYS A 29 -1.21 -15.05 -6.77
C CYS A 29 -0.19 -14.05 -7.34
N HIS A 30 0.76 -14.53 -8.14
CA HIS A 30 1.67 -13.68 -8.90
C HIS A 30 1.01 -13.22 -10.18
N VAL A 31 0.91 -11.92 -10.37
CA VAL A 31 0.44 -11.32 -11.62
C VAL A 31 1.54 -10.42 -12.16
N LEU A 32 2.15 -10.82 -13.26
CA LEU A 32 3.16 -9.99 -13.91
C LEU A 32 2.47 -8.91 -14.76
N VAL A 33 2.52 -7.68 -14.33
CA VAL A 33 2.07 -6.52 -15.11
C VAL A 33 3.26 -5.98 -15.91
N THR A 34 3.70 -6.71 -16.92
CA THR A 34 4.73 -6.20 -17.82
C THR A 34 4.11 -5.71 -19.12
N ALA A 35 4.11 -4.42 -19.29
CA ALA A 35 4.15 -3.84 -20.62
C ALA A 35 5.62 -3.55 -20.94
N LYS A 36 6.29 -4.40 -21.69
CA LYS A 36 7.61 -4.06 -22.26
C LYS A 36 7.48 -2.73 -22.97
N ASN A 37 8.29 -1.73 -22.58
CA ASN A 37 8.37 -0.37 -23.13
C ASN A 37 7.26 0.62 -22.72
N GLU A 38 6.50 0.40 -21.65
CA GLU A 38 5.44 1.33 -21.26
C GLU A 38 5.74 2.18 -19.99
N GLY A 39 7.01 2.21 -19.51
CA GLY A 39 7.47 3.02 -18.38
C GLY A 39 7.16 2.40 -17.01
N VAL A 40 7.58 3.07 -15.95
CA VAL A 40 7.60 2.52 -14.59
C VAL A 40 6.25 2.71 -13.92
N ILE A 41 5.68 1.64 -13.36
CA ILE A 41 4.59 1.69 -12.40
C ILE A 41 5.19 1.84 -10.99
N TYR A 42 4.63 2.69 -10.16
CA TYR A 42 5.10 2.94 -8.79
C TYR A 42 4.21 2.32 -7.72
N ALA A 43 2.92 2.20 -7.97
CA ALA A 43 1.98 1.60 -7.05
C ALA A 43 0.86 0.85 -7.77
N GLY A 44 0.34 -0.21 -7.14
CA GLY A 44 -0.81 -0.95 -7.62
C GLY A 44 -1.63 -1.47 -6.44
N ALA A 45 -2.94 -1.39 -6.55
CA ALA A 45 -3.86 -1.85 -5.52
C ALA A 45 -5.16 -2.39 -6.13
N MET A 46 -5.77 -3.34 -5.41
CA MET A 46 -7.06 -3.91 -5.77
C MET A 46 -8.16 -3.31 -4.90
N GLY A 47 -9.26 -2.88 -5.51
CA GLY A 47 -10.46 -2.44 -4.80
C GLY A 47 -11.33 -3.63 -4.35
N ASP A 48 -11.30 -4.71 -5.12
CA ASP A 48 -11.91 -6.00 -4.79
C ASP A 48 -11.13 -7.16 -5.44
N SER A 49 -11.73 -8.35 -5.51
CA SER A 49 -11.10 -9.53 -6.13
C SER A 49 -10.93 -9.46 -7.67
N LYS A 50 -11.55 -8.49 -8.33
CA LYS A 50 -11.54 -8.34 -9.80
C LYS A 50 -11.03 -7.00 -10.26
N ASN A 51 -11.33 -5.93 -9.54
CA ASN A 51 -11.09 -4.56 -9.96
C ASN A 51 -9.90 -3.96 -9.22
N GLY A 52 -9.01 -3.32 -9.96
CA GLY A 52 -7.83 -2.70 -9.40
C GLY A 52 -7.22 -1.65 -10.32
N CYS A 53 -6.34 -0.84 -9.74
CA CYS A 53 -5.63 0.23 -10.41
C CYS A 53 -4.14 0.11 -10.19
N ALA A 54 -3.35 0.61 -11.15
CA ALA A 54 -1.92 0.79 -11.03
C ALA A 54 -1.54 2.15 -11.62
N VAL A 55 -0.60 2.83 -10.96
CA VAL A 55 -0.16 4.18 -11.34
C VAL A 55 1.36 4.28 -11.35
N GLY A 56 1.89 5.24 -12.11
CA GLY A 56 3.34 5.33 -12.25
C GLY A 56 3.85 6.62 -12.86
N GLU A 57 4.99 6.47 -13.51
CA GLU A 57 5.75 7.52 -14.17
C GLU A 57 4.91 8.23 -15.23
N ASP A 58 5.13 9.53 -15.39
CA ASP A 58 4.42 10.38 -16.37
C ASP A 58 2.88 10.28 -16.27
N GLY A 59 2.36 10.14 -15.06
CA GLY A 59 0.93 10.04 -14.80
C GLY A 59 0.27 8.79 -15.37
N ARG A 60 1.05 7.77 -15.64
CA ARG A 60 0.57 6.52 -16.22
C ARG A 60 -0.42 5.83 -15.33
N VAL A 61 -1.53 5.38 -15.94
CA VAL A 61 -2.61 4.68 -15.26
C VAL A 61 -2.93 3.39 -15.99
N ARG A 62 -3.18 2.35 -15.22
CA ARG A 62 -3.72 1.06 -15.66
C ARG A 62 -4.86 0.65 -14.75
N TYR A 63 -5.82 -0.09 -15.29
CA TYR A 63 -6.89 -0.70 -14.50
C TYR A 63 -7.16 -2.14 -14.97
N THR A 64 -7.64 -2.95 -14.05
CA THR A 64 -8.08 -4.33 -14.30
C THR A 64 -9.51 -4.51 -13.84
N VAL A 65 -10.23 -5.46 -14.49
CA VAL A 65 -11.59 -5.88 -14.13
C VAL A 65 -11.71 -7.40 -14.01
N ASP A 66 -10.58 -8.09 -14.05
CA ASP A 66 -10.51 -9.56 -14.09
C ASP A 66 -9.49 -10.14 -13.07
N GLY A 67 -9.21 -9.38 -12.01
CA GLY A 67 -8.28 -9.79 -10.96
C GLY A 67 -6.81 -9.66 -11.36
N GLY A 68 -6.50 -8.71 -12.22
CA GLY A 68 -5.14 -8.45 -12.69
C GLY A 68 -4.66 -9.38 -13.80
N LYS A 69 -5.54 -10.23 -14.37
CA LYS A 69 -5.20 -11.09 -15.50
C LYS A 69 -4.89 -10.28 -16.75
N THR A 70 -5.67 -9.23 -16.97
CA THR A 70 -5.40 -8.23 -18.01
C THR A 70 -5.44 -6.83 -17.43
N TRP A 71 -4.63 -5.93 -18.01
CA TRP A 71 -4.55 -4.52 -17.61
C TRP A 71 -4.83 -3.63 -18.80
N ASN A 72 -5.81 -2.77 -18.65
CA ASN A 72 -6.23 -1.80 -19.65
C ASN A 72 -5.57 -0.45 -19.39
N LYS A 73 -5.40 0.36 -20.43
CA LYS A 73 -4.94 1.73 -20.28
C LYS A 73 -6.09 2.60 -19.78
N GLY A 74 -5.85 3.30 -18.66
CA GLY A 74 -6.71 4.36 -18.20
C GLY A 74 -6.28 5.71 -18.78
N GLU A 75 -6.99 6.78 -18.39
CA GLU A 75 -6.64 8.15 -18.75
C GLU A 75 -5.36 8.57 -18.01
N ASN A 76 -4.26 8.76 -18.75
CA ASN A 76 -3.00 9.21 -18.17
C ASN A 76 -3.12 10.64 -17.62
N ARG A 77 -2.37 10.92 -16.55
CA ARG A 77 -2.25 12.25 -15.96
C ARG A 77 -0.98 12.94 -16.47
N SER A 78 -0.83 14.21 -16.13
CA SER A 78 0.34 14.99 -16.57
C SER A 78 1.59 14.77 -15.73
N SER A 79 1.44 14.28 -14.49
CA SER A 79 2.54 14.14 -13.52
C SER A 79 2.55 12.76 -12.89
N SER A 80 3.72 12.29 -12.50
CA SER A 80 3.91 10.98 -11.88
C SER A 80 3.06 10.79 -10.62
N LEU A 81 2.48 9.60 -10.49
CA LEU A 81 1.67 9.18 -9.34
C LEU A 81 2.42 8.10 -8.55
N PHE A 82 2.55 8.28 -7.24
CA PHE A 82 3.41 7.44 -6.40
C PHE A 82 2.67 6.48 -5.48
N SER A 83 1.43 6.78 -5.15
CA SER A 83 0.65 6.03 -4.16
C SER A 83 -0.81 5.94 -4.56
N LEU A 84 -1.44 4.84 -4.14
CA LEU A 84 -2.85 4.53 -4.36
C LEU A 84 -3.52 4.18 -3.03
N SER A 85 -4.79 4.55 -2.91
CA SER A 85 -5.66 4.13 -1.81
C SER A 85 -7.03 3.74 -2.35
N PRO A 86 -7.28 2.44 -2.57
CA PRO A 86 -8.59 1.96 -3.00
C PRO A 86 -9.58 2.00 -1.84
N ILE A 87 -10.81 2.40 -2.12
CA ILE A 87 -11.94 2.31 -1.20
C ILE A 87 -12.80 1.09 -1.54
N ASP A 88 -13.12 0.94 -2.82
CA ASP A 88 -13.93 -0.16 -3.37
C ASP A 88 -13.55 -0.45 -4.83
N GLU A 89 -14.39 -1.20 -5.53
CA GLU A 89 -14.18 -1.58 -6.94
C GLU A 89 -14.24 -0.40 -7.93
N LYS A 90 -14.75 0.76 -7.50
CA LYS A 90 -14.92 1.97 -8.34
C LYS A 90 -14.07 3.13 -7.87
N ILE A 91 -13.94 3.29 -6.55
CA ILE A 91 -13.36 4.49 -5.94
C ILE A 91 -11.93 4.19 -5.50
N CYS A 92 -11.00 4.99 -6.04
CA CYS A 92 -9.61 4.97 -5.62
C CYS A 92 -9.03 6.38 -5.65
N TYR A 93 -8.16 6.67 -4.70
CA TYR A 93 -7.38 7.89 -4.64
C TYR A 93 -5.94 7.63 -5.07
N ALA A 94 -5.31 8.63 -5.69
CA ALA A 94 -3.88 8.57 -6.01
C ALA A 94 -3.20 9.90 -5.76
N SER A 95 -1.94 9.86 -5.37
CA SER A 95 -1.14 11.07 -5.12
C SER A 95 0.26 10.95 -5.74
N GLY A 96 0.88 12.12 -5.98
CA GLY A 96 2.18 12.15 -6.65
C GLY A 96 2.85 13.51 -6.68
N GLU A 97 3.51 13.80 -7.82
CA GLU A 97 4.21 15.07 -8.08
C GLU A 97 3.25 16.22 -8.42
N ASP A 98 3.79 17.44 -8.42
CA ASP A 98 3.15 18.67 -8.91
C ASP A 98 1.74 18.90 -8.38
N LYS A 99 1.53 18.65 -7.09
CA LYS A 99 0.20 18.69 -6.47
C LYS A 99 -0.79 17.73 -7.13
N SER A 100 -0.30 16.60 -7.67
CA SER A 100 -1.19 15.57 -8.20
C SER A 100 -1.85 14.83 -7.06
N PHE A 101 -3.13 15.09 -6.86
CA PHE A 101 -4.03 14.34 -6.01
C PHE A 101 -5.32 14.14 -6.80
N VAL A 102 -5.62 12.89 -7.10
CA VAL A 102 -6.67 12.53 -8.04
C VAL A 102 -7.54 11.42 -7.48
N LYS A 103 -8.78 11.38 -7.94
CA LYS A 103 -9.79 10.37 -7.58
C LYS A 103 -10.40 9.77 -8.84
N THR A 104 -10.56 8.47 -8.87
CA THR A 104 -11.42 7.77 -9.80
C THR A 104 -12.72 7.35 -9.13
N THR A 105 -13.80 7.26 -9.89
CA THR A 105 -15.11 6.74 -9.48
C THR A 105 -15.65 5.69 -10.45
N ASP A 106 -14.79 5.25 -11.38
CA ASP A 106 -15.13 4.31 -12.45
C ASP A 106 -14.11 3.15 -12.59
N GLY A 107 -13.41 2.85 -11.49
CA GLY A 107 -12.45 1.76 -11.42
C GLY A 107 -11.13 2.04 -12.14
N GLY A 108 -10.72 3.29 -12.23
CA GLY A 108 -9.43 3.70 -12.80
C GLY A 108 -9.44 3.99 -14.29
N LYS A 109 -10.61 4.06 -14.93
CA LYS A 109 -10.73 4.43 -16.36
C LYS A 109 -10.45 5.90 -16.54
N THR A 110 -11.10 6.75 -15.73
CA THR A 110 -10.89 8.20 -15.70
C THR A 110 -10.53 8.68 -14.30
N TRP A 111 -9.83 9.81 -14.22
CA TRP A 111 -9.35 10.37 -12.97
C TRP A 111 -9.59 11.88 -12.92
N ASN A 112 -10.18 12.34 -11.83
CA ASN A 112 -10.48 13.75 -11.60
C ASN A 112 -9.51 14.34 -10.59
N SER A 113 -8.96 15.51 -10.88
CA SER A 113 -8.08 16.22 -9.94
C SER A 113 -8.88 16.76 -8.77
N LEU A 114 -8.42 16.46 -7.56
CA LEU A 114 -8.93 17.06 -6.35
C LEU A 114 -8.15 18.34 -6.03
N LYS A 115 -8.88 19.38 -5.76
CA LYS A 115 -8.32 20.72 -5.47
C LYS A 115 -8.19 20.91 -3.97
N ASN A 116 -7.54 22.01 -3.57
CA ASN A 116 -7.46 22.48 -2.18
C ASN A 116 -6.70 21.58 -1.19
N HIS A 117 -5.92 20.59 -1.67
CA HIS A 117 -5.04 19.85 -0.77
C HIS A 117 -3.68 20.56 -0.58
N PRO A 118 -3.09 20.48 0.63
CA PRO A 118 -1.89 21.27 0.97
C PRO A 118 -0.57 20.65 0.48
N ALA A 119 -0.53 19.37 0.11
CA ALA A 119 0.69 18.68 -0.24
C ALA A 119 1.16 19.02 -1.66
N LYS A 120 2.39 19.53 -1.82
CA LYS A 120 2.97 19.85 -3.14
C LYS A 120 3.50 18.59 -3.86
N ARG A 121 4.12 17.69 -3.12
CA ARG A 121 4.62 16.39 -3.58
C ARG A 121 4.28 15.37 -2.52
N ALA A 122 3.25 14.59 -2.76
CA ALA A 122 2.80 13.60 -1.81
C ALA A 122 3.59 12.30 -1.96
N LYS A 123 4.18 11.83 -0.87
CA LYS A 123 4.82 10.52 -0.80
C LYS A 123 3.78 9.40 -0.76
N GLY A 124 2.65 9.66 -0.11
CA GLY A 124 1.59 8.68 0.01
C GLY A 124 0.23 9.26 0.30
N VAL A 125 -0.77 8.42 0.12
CA VAL A 125 -2.17 8.69 0.40
C VAL A 125 -2.83 7.45 0.98
N THR A 126 -3.66 7.62 2.01
CA THR A 126 -4.53 6.57 2.53
C THR A 126 -5.90 7.14 2.81
N PHE A 127 -6.94 6.40 2.44
CA PHE A 127 -8.32 6.73 2.75
C PHE A 127 -9.00 5.51 3.37
N LYS A 128 -9.66 5.70 4.49
CA LYS A 128 -10.52 4.71 5.12
C LYS A 128 -11.86 4.62 4.39
N ASN A 129 -12.37 5.76 3.98
CA ASN A 129 -13.59 5.98 3.20
C ASN A 129 -13.49 7.34 2.51
N GLU A 130 -14.55 7.81 1.86
CA GLU A 130 -14.53 9.10 1.17
C GLU A 130 -14.46 10.33 2.09
N GLU A 131 -14.70 10.16 3.38
CA GLU A 131 -14.75 11.24 4.37
C GLU A 131 -13.49 11.35 5.23
N ILE A 132 -12.72 10.26 5.33
CA ILE A 132 -11.56 10.18 6.24
C ILE A 132 -10.35 9.64 5.50
N GLY A 133 -9.33 10.45 5.38
CA GLY A 133 -8.09 10.06 4.75
C GLY A 133 -6.90 10.93 5.14
N CYS A 134 -5.73 10.51 4.74
CA CYS A 134 -4.49 11.24 4.93
C CYS A 134 -3.72 11.34 3.62
N ILE A 135 -3.02 12.46 3.45
CA ILE A 135 -1.97 12.64 2.47
C ILE A 135 -0.71 13.09 3.17
N TRP A 136 0.43 12.54 2.83
CA TRP A 136 1.68 12.93 3.47
C TRP A 136 2.83 13.11 2.50
N THR A 137 3.77 13.93 2.92
CA THR A 137 5.08 14.14 2.32
C THR A 137 6.14 13.49 3.21
N THR A 138 7.41 13.67 2.92
CA THR A 138 8.49 13.22 3.81
C THR A 138 8.47 13.86 5.20
N GLY A 139 7.90 15.04 5.35
CA GLY A 139 7.96 15.81 6.59
C GLY A 139 6.62 16.38 7.10
N ASN A 140 5.55 16.28 6.34
CA ASN A 140 4.25 16.82 6.73
C ASN A 140 3.15 15.79 6.51
N VAL A 141 2.17 15.79 7.40
CA VAL A 141 0.97 14.96 7.33
C VAL A 141 -0.24 15.86 7.35
N TYR A 142 -1.21 15.54 6.52
CA TYR A 142 -2.49 16.23 6.47
C TYR A 142 -3.61 15.20 6.47
N GLU A 143 -4.59 15.41 7.31
CA GLU A 143 -5.81 14.62 7.41
C GLU A 143 -6.95 15.34 6.71
N TYR A 144 -7.71 14.61 5.92
CA TYR A 144 -8.95 15.07 5.31
C TYR A 144 -10.12 14.78 6.24
N ASP A 145 -10.92 15.81 6.48
CA ASP A 145 -12.22 15.70 7.13
C ASP A 145 -13.32 16.01 6.12
N GLY A 146 -13.97 14.97 5.63
CA GLY A 146 -15.06 15.08 4.64
C GLY A 146 -16.31 15.75 5.17
N THR A 147 -16.48 15.87 6.51
CA THR A 147 -17.63 16.58 7.09
C THR A 147 -17.50 18.09 6.92
N SER A 148 -16.30 18.60 6.93
CA SER A 148 -15.98 20.03 6.71
C SER A 148 -15.43 20.32 5.32
N ASP A 149 -15.12 19.29 4.53
CA ASP A 149 -14.40 19.37 3.24
C ASP A 149 -13.07 20.14 3.36
N ASP A 150 -12.33 19.88 4.45
CA ASP A 150 -11.10 20.60 4.77
C ASP A 150 -9.96 19.65 5.13
N TRP A 151 -8.74 20.22 5.14
CA TRP A 151 -7.50 19.52 5.46
C TRP A 151 -6.87 20.06 6.73
N HIS A 152 -6.66 19.19 7.70
CA HIS A 152 -6.02 19.51 8.96
C HIS A 152 -4.58 19.01 8.99
N ALA A 153 -3.64 19.89 9.32
CA ALA A 153 -2.26 19.50 9.53
C ALA A 153 -2.14 18.67 10.83
N ILE A 154 -1.53 17.49 10.72
CA ILE A 154 -1.15 16.68 11.89
C ILE A 154 0.31 16.97 12.22
N LYS A 155 0.60 17.36 13.46
CA LYS A 155 1.98 17.55 13.93
C LYS A 155 2.66 16.19 14.08
N ASN A 156 3.84 16.03 13.51
CA ASN A 156 4.58 14.76 13.61
C ASN A 156 5.11 14.51 15.02
N PRO A 157 5.22 13.23 15.45
CA PRO A 157 5.86 12.89 16.73
C PRO A 157 7.33 13.29 16.73
N LYS A 158 7.82 13.77 17.87
CA LYS A 158 9.25 14.10 18.02
C LYS A 158 10.11 12.85 17.81
N GLY A 159 11.16 12.98 17.00
CA GLY A 159 12.11 11.89 16.77
C GLY A 159 11.62 10.77 15.85
N CYS A 160 10.46 10.88 15.21
CA CYS A 160 9.97 9.87 14.29
C CYS A 160 10.83 9.71 13.03
N GLY A 161 11.65 10.70 12.71
CA GLY A 161 12.37 10.75 11.44
C GLY A 161 11.45 11.13 10.27
N LEU A 162 11.65 10.52 9.13
CA LEU A 162 10.76 10.70 7.98
C LEU A 162 9.44 9.94 8.20
N VAL A 163 8.35 10.48 7.70
CA VAL A 163 7.06 9.81 7.71
C VAL A 163 7.06 8.72 6.64
N GLU A 164 6.85 7.47 7.04
CA GLU A 164 6.80 6.32 6.15
C GLU A 164 5.36 5.98 5.76
N SER A 165 4.44 5.94 6.72
CA SER A 165 3.02 5.75 6.47
C SER A 165 2.16 6.40 7.55
N VAL A 166 0.92 6.75 7.17
CA VAL A 166 -0.08 7.32 8.04
C VAL A 166 -1.43 6.69 7.73
N PHE A 167 -2.26 6.53 8.75
CA PHE A 167 -3.63 6.07 8.59
C PHE A 167 -4.54 6.76 9.61
N SER A 168 -5.54 7.48 9.12
CA SER A 168 -6.57 8.07 9.97
C SER A 168 -7.74 7.10 10.15
N VAL A 169 -8.16 6.93 11.40
CA VAL A 169 -9.31 6.09 11.76
C VAL A 169 -10.58 6.90 12.00
N GLU A 170 -10.42 8.12 12.49
CA GLU A 170 -11.47 9.11 12.75
C GLU A 170 -10.80 10.50 12.75
N PRO A 171 -11.54 11.60 12.58
CA PRO A 171 -10.97 12.94 12.65
C PRO A 171 -10.15 13.17 13.93
N GLY A 172 -8.91 13.59 13.76
CA GLY A 172 -7.93 13.78 14.83
C GLY A 172 -7.33 12.51 15.42
N LYS A 173 -7.72 11.31 14.94
CA LYS A 173 -7.21 10.03 15.42
C LYS A 173 -6.46 9.30 14.33
N ALA A 174 -5.15 9.22 14.44
CA ALA A 174 -4.30 8.63 13.43
C ALA A 174 -3.18 7.76 13.99
N TYR A 175 -2.75 6.79 13.20
CA TYR A 175 -1.51 6.05 13.36
C TYR A 175 -0.47 6.57 12.38
N LEU A 176 0.78 6.60 12.82
CA LEU A 176 1.92 7.00 11.99
C LEU A 176 3.08 6.02 12.23
N CYS A 177 3.73 5.59 11.17
CA CYS A 177 5.02 4.92 11.25
C CYS A 177 6.11 5.87 10.78
N GLY A 178 7.13 6.05 11.62
CA GLY A 178 8.30 6.83 11.31
C GLY A 178 9.47 5.99 10.79
N SER A 179 10.43 6.62 10.13
CA SER A 179 11.66 5.94 9.67
C SER A 179 12.55 5.43 10.81
N ASN A 180 12.26 5.81 12.05
CA ASN A 180 12.85 5.22 13.26
C ASN A 180 12.26 3.84 13.62
N GLY A 181 11.25 3.37 12.88
CA GLY A 181 10.59 2.09 13.08
C GLY A 181 9.58 2.06 14.22
N MET A 182 9.20 3.21 14.75
CA MET A 182 8.18 3.30 15.79
C MET A 182 6.81 3.57 15.18
N ILE A 183 5.81 2.84 15.65
CA ILE A 183 4.39 3.14 15.43
C ILE A 183 3.93 4.06 16.54
N TYR A 184 3.33 5.17 16.15
CA TYR A 184 2.76 6.19 17.01
C TYR A 184 1.24 6.25 16.83
N TYR A 185 0.54 6.71 17.87
CA TYR A 185 -0.89 6.98 17.83
C TYR A 185 -1.17 8.36 18.42
N THR A 186 -2.05 9.10 17.77
CA THR A 186 -2.62 10.35 18.28
C THR A 186 -4.14 10.30 18.32
N ASN A 187 -4.75 11.08 19.18
CA ASN A 187 -6.20 11.31 19.22
C ASN A 187 -6.58 12.80 19.30
N ASP A 188 -5.63 13.68 18.96
CA ASP A 188 -5.76 15.12 19.07
C ASP A 188 -5.01 15.89 17.98
N TYR A 189 -5.05 15.38 16.73
CA TYR A 189 -4.37 15.96 15.56
C TYR A 189 -2.84 16.08 15.73
N GLY A 190 -2.23 15.16 16.48
CA GLY A 190 -0.78 15.14 16.70
C GLY A 190 -0.28 16.14 17.73
N ASN A 191 -1.14 16.76 18.55
CA ASN A 191 -0.67 17.57 19.66
C ASN A 191 0.02 16.70 20.71
N ASN A 192 -0.50 15.49 20.92
CA ASN A 192 0.13 14.46 21.73
C ASN A 192 0.21 13.14 20.95
N TRP A 193 1.32 12.42 21.17
CA TRP A 193 1.56 11.14 20.55
C TRP A 193 1.93 10.09 21.61
N GLU A 194 1.32 8.92 21.49
CA GLU A 194 1.66 7.72 22.24
C GLU A 194 2.51 6.78 21.38
N GLU A 195 3.66 6.37 21.89
CA GLU A 195 4.43 5.29 21.26
C GLU A 195 3.71 3.96 21.48
N ARG A 196 3.46 3.23 20.39
CA ARG A 196 2.70 1.97 20.42
C ARG A 196 3.60 0.75 20.29
N LYS A 197 4.34 0.67 19.21
CA LYS A 197 5.16 -0.49 18.89
C LYS A 197 6.40 -0.07 18.13
N LYS A 198 7.55 -0.51 18.59
CA LYS A 198 8.75 -0.51 17.76
C LYS A 198 8.74 -1.75 16.89
N VAL A 199 8.58 -1.57 15.58
CA VAL A 199 8.50 -2.68 14.62
C VAL A 199 9.87 -3.20 14.21
N PHE A 200 10.92 -2.36 14.35
CA PHE A 200 12.30 -2.82 14.28
C PHE A 200 13.18 -1.97 15.20
N ASP A 201 14.18 -2.57 15.81
CA ASP A 201 15.23 -1.87 16.51
C ASP A 201 16.55 -2.02 15.74
N ARG A 202 17.29 -0.91 15.65
CA ARG A 202 18.66 -0.95 15.14
C ARG A 202 19.64 -1.63 16.11
N LYS A 203 19.22 -1.95 17.34
CA LYS A 203 20.11 -2.41 18.42
C LYS A 203 19.75 -3.71 19.10
N GLU A 204 18.53 -4.20 19.08
CA GLU A 204 18.18 -5.43 19.83
C GLU A 204 17.10 -6.30 19.20
N ASP A 205 17.37 -7.57 19.27
CA ASP A 205 16.64 -8.72 18.76
C ASP A 205 15.39 -9.10 19.56
N ALA A 206 14.20 -8.97 18.95
CA ALA A 206 13.11 -9.80 19.42
C ALA A 206 12.21 -10.33 18.28
N VAL A 207 12.11 -9.65 17.20
CA VAL A 207 12.03 -10.22 15.85
C VAL A 207 13.38 -9.88 15.30
N LYS A 208 14.30 -10.80 15.02
CA LYS A 208 15.64 -10.46 14.56
C LYS A 208 15.53 -9.45 13.47
N PRO A 209 15.61 -8.15 13.78
CA PRO A 209 15.66 -7.16 12.76
C PRO A 209 17.00 -7.40 12.17
N LEU A 210 16.97 -7.65 10.99
CA LEU A 210 18.05 -7.83 10.13
C LEU A 210 18.90 -6.56 10.29
N ILE A 211 19.97 -6.65 11.07
CA ILE A 211 20.89 -5.53 11.30
C ILE A 211 21.28 -4.98 9.94
N GLY A 212 21.04 -3.68 9.72
CA GLY A 212 21.28 -3.03 8.43
C GLY A 212 20.09 -2.97 7.47
N GLN A 213 18.88 -3.33 7.91
CA GLN A 213 17.68 -3.22 7.07
C GLN A 213 17.01 -1.87 7.18
N TRP A 214 16.46 -1.48 6.04
CA TRP A 214 15.63 -0.29 5.90
C TRP A 214 14.20 -0.75 5.64
N ILE A 215 13.21 -0.11 6.28
CA ILE A 215 11.86 -0.18 5.76
C ILE A 215 11.87 0.48 4.40
N LYS A 216 11.51 -0.28 3.37
CA LYS A 216 11.39 0.23 2.01
C LYS A 216 10.05 0.91 1.80
N THR A 217 9.02 0.37 2.44
CA THR A 217 7.66 0.88 2.45
C THR A 217 6.87 0.24 3.56
N SER A 218 5.87 0.94 4.05
CA SER A 218 4.93 0.44 5.06
C SER A 218 3.54 0.99 4.81
N GLU A 219 2.53 0.28 5.29
CA GLU A 219 1.14 0.68 5.16
C GLU A 219 0.30 0.17 6.31
N PHE A 220 -0.78 0.89 6.62
CA PHE A 220 -1.80 0.50 7.58
C PHE A 220 -3.11 0.15 6.90
N ASP A 221 -3.86 -0.77 7.51
CA ASP A 221 -5.24 -1.07 7.17
C ASP A 221 -6.05 -1.31 8.45
N PHE A 222 -7.34 -0.96 8.41
CA PHE A 222 -8.27 -1.20 9.50
C PHE A 222 -9.60 -1.76 8.98
N ASP A 223 -9.88 -3.01 9.30
CA ASP A 223 -11.07 -3.72 8.82
C ASP A 223 -12.34 -3.52 9.68
N GLY A 224 -12.31 -2.59 10.63
CA GLY A 224 -13.38 -2.34 11.61
C GLY A 224 -13.18 -3.11 12.93
N THR A 225 -12.36 -4.15 12.94
CA THR A 225 -12.08 -4.99 14.12
C THR A 225 -10.60 -5.06 14.48
N ALA A 226 -9.73 -5.10 13.48
CA ALA A 226 -8.29 -5.21 13.64
C ALA A 226 -7.56 -4.12 12.84
N LEU A 227 -6.53 -3.55 13.46
CA LEU A 227 -5.55 -2.73 12.78
C LEU A 227 -4.42 -3.63 12.30
N ARG A 228 -4.11 -3.57 11.02
CA ARG A 228 -2.95 -4.23 10.42
C ARG A 228 -1.90 -3.22 10.05
N PHE A 229 -0.66 -3.61 10.17
CA PHE A 229 0.49 -2.86 9.71
C PHE A 229 1.40 -3.78 8.91
N ALA A 230 1.58 -3.48 7.64
CA ALA A 230 2.48 -4.21 6.76
C ALA A 230 3.74 -3.39 6.48
N TYR A 231 4.88 -4.05 6.39
CA TYR A 231 6.13 -3.42 5.97
C TYR A 231 7.02 -4.40 5.22
N LEU A 232 7.83 -3.84 4.33
CA LEU A 232 8.89 -4.56 3.63
C LEU A 232 10.22 -4.33 4.34
N ALA A 233 10.89 -5.40 4.68
CA ALA A 233 12.26 -5.40 5.13
C ALA A 233 13.19 -6.05 4.10
N GLU A 234 14.41 -5.54 3.94
CA GLU A 234 15.43 -6.09 3.06
C GLU A 234 16.65 -6.51 3.85
N LYS A 235 17.13 -7.72 3.60
CA LYS A 235 18.43 -8.22 4.05
C LYS A 235 19.11 -9.01 2.97
N ASP A 236 20.39 -8.68 2.70
CA ASP A 236 21.21 -9.40 1.73
C ASP A 236 20.46 -9.62 0.38
N TYR A 237 19.78 -8.55 -0.09
CA TYR A 237 18.93 -8.56 -1.28
C TYR A 237 17.70 -9.48 -1.21
N VAL A 238 17.40 -10.02 -0.03
CA VAL A 238 16.16 -10.77 0.22
C VAL A 238 15.12 -9.84 0.83
N TYR A 239 14.00 -9.70 0.15
CA TYR A 239 12.87 -8.90 0.63
C TYR A 239 11.90 -9.81 1.40
N THR A 240 11.46 -9.33 2.54
CA THR A 240 10.48 -10.02 3.38
C THR A 240 9.32 -9.08 3.69
N LEU A 241 8.11 -9.54 3.41
CA LEU A 241 6.88 -8.88 3.81
C LEU A 241 6.49 -9.36 5.20
N PHE A 242 6.36 -8.42 6.12
CA PHE A 242 5.83 -8.65 7.46
C PHE A 242 4.45 -8.03 7.59
N ILE A 243 3.51 -8.75 8.17
CA ILE A 243 2.19 -8.25 8.52
C ILE A 243 2.00 -8.42 10.02
N LEU A 244 1.79 -7.31 10.70
CA LEU A 244 1.45 -7.26 12.13
C LEU A 244 -0.03 -6.99 12.28
N LYS A 245 -0.66 -7.59 13.30
CA LYS A 245 -2.07 -7.41 13.63
C LYS A 245 -2.23 -6.96 15.06
N SER A 246 -3.12 -6.01 15.27
CA SER A 246 -3.57 -5.54 16.56
C SER A 246 -5.09 -5.63 16.64
N VAL A 247 -5.60 -6.18 17.74
CA VAL A 247 -7.03 -6.24 18.05
C VAL A 247 -7.42 -5.31 19.21
N ASP A 248 -6.46 -4.54 19.71
CA ASP A 248 -6.61 -3.63 20.85
C ASP A 248 -6.31 -2.16 20.47
N ARG A 249 -6.63 -1.79 19.24
CA ARG A 249 -6.42 -0.45 18.69
C ARG A 249 -4.93 -0.04 18.71
N GLY A 250 -4.06 -0.93 18.28
CA GLY A 250 -2.63 -0.67 18.13
C GLY A 250 -1.84 -0.60 19.43
N ARG A 251 -2.41 -0.97 20.58
CA ARG A 251 -1.66 -1.02 21.85
C ARG A 251 -0.66 -2.16 21.84
N THR A 252 -1.07 -3.30 21.32
CA THR A 252 -0.16 -4.43 21.07
C THR A 252 -0.27 -4.90 19.64
N PHE A 253 0.84 -5.42 19.10
CA PHE A 253 0.89 -6.01 17.77
C PHE A 253 1.50 -7.40 17.86
N ALA A 254 0.85 -8.37 17.25
CA ALA A 254 1.37 -9.71 17.03
C ALA A 254 1.75 -9.90 15.56
N LEU A 255 2.74 -10.74 15.29
CA LEU A 255 3.07 -11.14 13.93
C LEU A 255 1.94 -12.01 13.39
N GLU A 256 1.27 -11.56 12.34
CA GLU A 256 0.22 -12.32 11.64
C GLU A 256 0.85 -13.15 10.52
N SER A 257 1.81 -12.58 9.79
CA SER A 257 2.46 -13.26 8.66
C SER A 257 3.87 -12.72 8.41
N GLU A 258 4.75 -13.62 7.98
CA GLU A 258 6.09 -13.35 7.47
C GLU A 258 6.25 -14.10 6.14
N THR A 259 6.57 -13.39 5.06
CA THR A 259 6.69 -13.98 3.74
C THR A 259 7.92 -13.47 3.02
N LYS A 260 8.86 -14.36 2.69
CA LYS A 260 9.98 -14.03 1.80
C LYS A 260 9.46 -13.83 0.39
N LEU A 261 9.84 -12.72 -0.21
CA LEU A 261 9.41 -12.36 -1.56
C LEU A 261 10.39 -12.92 -2.59
N PRO A 262 9.88 -13.43 -3.72
CA PRO A 262 10.73 -13.95 -4.79
C PRO A 262 11.45 -12.85 -5.56
N ASN A 263 10.92 -11.62 -5.54
CA ASN A 263 11.37 -10.49 -6.33
C ASN A 263 11.77 -9.30 -5.45
N ILE A 264 12.49 -8.36 -6.05
CA ILE A 264 12.82 -7.09 -5.42
C ILE A 264 11.57 -6.22 -5.36
N ALA A 265 11.02 -6.03 -4.17
CA ALA A 265 9.81 -5.25 -3.95
C ALA A 265 10.09 -3.75 -3.79
N LYS A 266 9.21 -2.91 -4.33
CA LYS A 266 9.27 -1.44 -4.25
C LYS A 266 8.22 -0.85 -3.34
N ALA A 267 7.00 -1.36 -3.43
CA ALA A 267 5.85 -0.81 -2.72
C ALA A 267 4.88 -1.92 -2.30
N ILE A 268 4.07 -1.62 -1.31
CA ILE A 268 2.96 -2.46 -0.88
C ILE A 268 1.70 -1.62 -0.78
N ALA A 269 0.54 -2.27 -0.94
CA ALA A 269 -0.77 -1.67 -0.68
C ALA A 269 -1.75 -2.73 -0.15
N PHE A 270 -2.49 -2.40 0.90
CA PHE A 270 -3.59 -3.24 1.34
C PHE A 270 -4.74 -3.21 0.32
N ASN A 271 -5.34 -4.36 0.08
CA ASN A 271 -6.47 -4.56 -0.82
C ASN A 271 -7.74 -4.82 -0.01
N GLY A 272 -8.07 -3.90 0.90
CA GLY A 272 -9.13 -4.10 1.87
C GLY A 272 -8.87 -5.32 2.76
N LYS A 273 -9.94 -6.01 3.21
CA LYS A 273 -9.85 -7.10 4.20
C LYS A 273 -9.12 -8.36 3.72
N ASN A 274 -8.84 -8.49 2.43
CA ASN A 274 -8.54 -9.79 1.83
C ASN A 274 -7.10 -9.99 1.37
N GLY A 275 -6.27 -8.96 1.37
CA GLY A 275 -4.91 -9.17 0.89
C GLY A 275 -4.04 -7.93 0.85
N ILE A 276 -2.83 -8.13 0.37
CA ILE A 276 -1.86 -7.08 0.14
C ILE A 276 -1.22 -7.25 -1.24
N SER A 277 -1.10 -6.15 -1.96
CA SER A 277 -0.35 -6.09 -3.20
C SER A 277 1.10 -5.75 -2.91
N VAL A 278 2.02 -6.44 -3.55
CA VAL A 278 3.45 -6.12 -3.55
C VAL A 278 3.87 -5.79 -4.96
N TYR A 279 4.32 -4.56 -5.16
CA TYR A 279 4.82 -4.10 -6.43
C TYR A 279 6.34 -4.27 -6.52
N ASN A 280 6.82 -4.90 -7.57
CA ASN A 280 8.22 -5.28 -7.76
C ASN A 280 8.96 -4.35 -8.74
N THR A 281 10.30 -4.38 -8.71
CA THR A 281 11.14 -3.54 -9.56
C THR A 281 11.10 -3.92 -11.03
N ASP A 282 10.73 -5.16 -11.34
CA ASP A 282 10.59 -5.68 -12.71
C ASP A 282 9.24 -5.31 -13.36
N GLY A 283 8.38 -4.56 -12.63
CA GLY A 283 7.05 -4.17 -13.07
C GLY A 283 5.98 -5.22 -12.76
N SER A 284 6.31 -6.30 -12.07
CA SER A 284 5.33 -7.28 -11.63
C SER A 284 4.57 -6.82 -10.38
N LEU A 285 3.36 -7.33 -10.21
CA LEU A 285 2.51 -7.13 -9.07
C LEU A 285 2.13 -8.49 -8.47
N ASP A 286 2.50 -8.71 -7.22
CA ASP A 286 2.19 -9.92 -6.48
C ASP A 286 1.02 -9.66 -5.52
N PHE A 287 0.06 -10.59 -5.47
CA PHE A 287 -1.06 -10.51 -4.54
C PHE A 287 -0.93 -11.58 -3.47
N TYR A 288 -0.93 -11.14 -2.21
CA TYR A 288 -0.89 -11.99 -1.03
C TYR A 288 -2.27 -11.96 -0.37
N ILE A 289 -2.96 -13.10 -0.36
CA ILE A 289 -4.27 -13.23 0.28
C ILE A 289 -4.06 -13.46 1.78
N MET A 290 -4.63 -12.59 2.59
CA MET A 290 -4.70 -12.79 4.04
C MET A 290 -5.83 -13.78 4.35
N LYS A 291 -5.56 -14.74 5.23
CA LYS A 291 -6.54 -15.73 5.69
C LYS A 291 -7.25 -15.27 6.95
#